data_9fbe18a39310b93674232fad89737460
#
_entry.id   9fbe18a39310b93674232fad89737460
#
_cell.length_a   1.000
_cell.length_b   1.000
_cell.length_c   1.000
_cell.angle_alpha   90.00
_cell.angle_beta   90.00
_cell.angle_gamma   90.00
#
_symmetry.space_group_name_H-M   'P 1'
#
loop_
_entity.id
_entity.type
_entity.pdbx_description
1 polymer ?
#
loop_
_entity_poly.entity_id
_entity_poly.type
_entity_poly.pdbx_seq_one_letter_code
_entity_poly.pdbx_strand_id
1 'polypeptide(L)'
;MILPNDTTVAVVDGEKLRLFRNKGVEPRIQLVEETVAGIQPANQGSGARHRSTSANPDRWRLEEDDFAASAAAHLNRQMLDGEIVSLFVIADPRTLGELRRHFHDVTRQNLIGDLARDFTGSSVETIEAALARA
;
A
#
# COMPACT_ATOMS: atom_id res chain seq x y z
N MET A 1 5.83 15.31 -9.70
CA MET A 1 5.31 15.66 -8.36
C MET A 1 6.46 15.87 -7.42
N ILE A 2 6.30 16.75 -6.46
CA ILE A 2 7.29 16.95 -5.42
C ILE A 2 6.86 16.15 -4.21
N LEU A 3 7.71 15.24 -3.76
CA LEU A 3 7.40 14.37 -2.64
C LEU A 3 8.20 14.84 -1.41
N PRO A 4 7.53 15.24 -0.34
CA PRO A 4 8.27 15.72 0.83
C PRO A 4 9.19 14.64 1.42
N ASN A 5 10.27 15.10 2.03
CA ASN A 5 11.17 14.20 2.73
C ASN A 5 10.39 13.45 3.83
N ASP A 6 10.75 12.21 4.06
CA ASP A 6 10.11 11.33 5.04
C ASP A 6 8.68 10.89 4.70
N THR A 7 8.18 11.21 3.53
CA THR A 7 6.89 10.65 3.11
C THR A 7 7.03 9.14 2.94
N THR A 8 6.06 8.41 3.43
CA THR A 8 5.98 6.97 3.22
C THR A 8 5.21 6.69 1.93
N VAL A 9 5.78 5.85 1.09
CA VAL A 9 5.12 5.41 -0.14
C VAL A 9 4.74 3.96 0.03
N ALA A 10 3.45 3.67 -0.05
CA ALA A 10 2.94 2.31 0.05
C ALA A 10 2.59 1.81 -1.33
N VAL A 11 3.19 0.70 -1.73
CA VAL A 11 2.91 0.06 -3.02
C VAL A 11 2.21 -1.24 -2.72
N VAL A 12 0.96 -1.36 -3.13
CA VAL A 12 0.07 -2.43 -2.67
C VAL A 12 -0.61 -3.11 -3.85
N ASP A 13 -0.74 -4.43 -3.78
CA ASP A 13 -1.63 -5.16 -4.68
C ASP A 13 -2.50 -6.10 -3.84
N GLY A 14 -3.13 -7.08 -4.45
CA GLY A 14 -3.99 -8.01 -3.73
C GLY A 14 -3.27 -9.00 -2.85
N GLU A 15 -1.96 -9.03 -2.88
CA GLU A 15 -1.18 -10.01 -2.13
C GLU A 15 0.01 -9.42 -1.39
N LYS A 16 0.51 -8.26 -1.79
CA LYS A 16 1.76 -7.72 -1.27
C LYS A 16 1.63 -6.27 -0.89
N LEU A 17 2.36 -5.89 0.14
CA LEU A 17 2.54 -4.51 0.53
C LEU A 17 4.03 -4.24 0.64
N ARG A 18 4.49 -3.25 -0.09
CA ARG A 18 5.86 -2.77 0.02
C ARG A 18 5.82 -1.33 0.54
N LEU A 19 6.68 -1.03 1.49
CA LEU A 19 6.76 0.31 2.05
C LEU A 19 8.12 0.92 1.77
N PHE A 20 8.10 2.17 1.39
CA PHE A 20 9.33 2.93 1.13
C PHE A 20 9.24 4.25 1.87
N ARG A 21 10.39 4.81 2.21
CA ARG A 21 10.42 6.14 2.80
C ARG A 21 11.29 7.03 1.92
N ASN A 22 10.81 8.23 1.64
CA ASN A 22 11.56 9.17 0.82
C ASN A 22 12.63 9.84 1.67
N LYS A 23 13.88 9.49 1.42
CA LYS A 23 15.02 10.09 2.09
C LYS A 23 15.66 11.21 1.28
N GLY A 24 15.10 11.50 0.10
CA GLY A 24 15.61 12.58 -0.72
C GLY A 24 15.18 13.95 -0.20
N VAL A 25 15.91 14.97 -0.64
CA VAL A 25 15.56 16.35 -0.32
C VAL A 25 14.92 16.94 -1.57
N GLU A 26 13.78 17.59 -1.42
CA GLU A 26 13.03 18.13 -2.54
C GLU A 26 13.93 18.95 -3.47
N PRO A 27 13.75 18.82 -4.77
CA PRO A 27 12.74 18.03 -5.49
C PRO A 27 13.15 16.59 -5.77
N ARG A 28 14.25 16.13 -5.20
CA ARG A 28 14.79 14.81 -5.46
C ARG A 28 14.00 13.76 -4.68
N ILE A 29 13.67 12.67 -5.35
CA ILE A 29 13.00 11.53 -4.71
C ILE A 29 14.02 10.40 -4.60
N GLN A 30 14.24 9.94 -3.39
CA GLN A 30 15.15 8.81 -3.15
C GLN A 30 14.46 7.88 -2.16
N LEU A 31 13.91 6.80 -2.68
CA LEU A 31 13.14 5.86 -1.86
C LEU A 31 14.05 4.79 -1.26
N VAL A 32 13.83 4.52 0.00
CA VAL A 32 14.50 3.42 0.70
C VAL A 32 13.41 2.47 1.17
N GLU A 33 13.51 1.22 0.78
CA GLU A 33 12.50 0.23 1.14
C GLU A 33 12.63 -0.14 2.61
N GLU A 34 11.49 -0.22 3.30
CA GLU A 34 11.44 -0.61 4.69
C GLU A 34 10.88 -2.02 4.81
N THR A 35 11.34 -2.73 5.81
CA THR A 35 10.84 -4.07 6.06
C THR A 35 9.42 -3.99 6.60
N VAL A 36 8.54 -4.82 6.04
CA VAL A 36 7.16 -4.91 6.51
C VAL A 36 6.99 -6.25 7.15
N ALA A 37 6.53 -6.27 8.40
CA ALA A 37 6.20 -7.52 9.05
C ALA A 37 5.06 -8.18 8.29
N GLY A 38 4.98 -9.48 8.30
CA GLY A 38 3.95 -10.17 7.55
C GLY A 38 2.57 -9.64 7.89
N ILE A 39 1.79 -9.34 6.87
CA ILE A 39 0.43 -8.88 7.06
C ILE A 39 -0.49 -10.06 6.87
N GLN A 40 -1.32 -10.27 7.89
CA GLN A 40 -2.27 -11.36 7.83
C GLN A 40 -3.59 -10.85 7.28
N PRO A 41 -4.24 -11.60 6.41
CA PRO A 41 -5.56 -11.21 5.94
C PRO A 41 -6.51 -11.05 7.12
N ALA A 42 -7.40 -10.08 7.02
CA ALA A 42 -8.32 -9.80 8.09
C ALA A 42 -9.18 -11.00 8.44
N ASN A 43 -9.42 -11.86 7.48
CA ASN A 43 -10.29 -12.99 7.67
C ASN A 43 -9.52 -14.28 7.63
N GLN A 44 -8.39 -14.37 8.34
CA GLN A 44 -7.57 -15.49 8.15
C GLN A 44 -7.93 -16.66 9.01
N GLY A 45 -8.82 -16.51 9.85
CA GLY A 45 -9.06 -17.53 10.80
C GLY A 45 -9.04 -18.90 10.30
N SER A 46 -9.54 -19.22 9.29
CA SER A 46 -9.66 -20.56 8.96
C SER A 46 -8.56 -21.04 8.15
N GLY A 47 -7.61 -20.55 8.07
CA GLY A 47 -6.58 -21.10 7.36
C GLY A 47 -6.99 -21.81 6.18
N ALA A 48 -8.13 -21.88 6.03
CA ALA A 48 -8.51 -22.68 4.99
C ALA A 48 -8.38 -22.08 3.70
N ARG A 49 -7.70 -21.23 3.53
CA ARG A 49 -7.51 -20.64 2.37
C ARG A 49 -7.21 -21.56 1.41
N HIS A 50 -7.87 -22.45 1.14
CA HIS A 50 -7.59 -23.37 0.14
C HIS A 50 -7.71 -22.79 -1.19
N ARG A 51 -6.63 -22.54 -1.77
CA ARG A 51 -6.63 -22.12 -3.13
C ARG A 51 -7.10 -23.18 -4.06
N SER A 52 -7.36 -24.33 -3.55
CA SER A 52 -7.96 -25.35 -4.38
C SER A 52 -9.28 -24.90 -4.98
N THR A 53 -9.86 -23.87 -4.42
CA THR A 53 -11.08 -23.35 -4.99
C THR A 53 -10.81 -22.19 -5.90
N SER A 54 -9.64 -22.06 -6.34
CA SER A 54 -9.25 -20.91 -7.12
C SER A 54 -10.00 -20.78 -8.43
N ALA A 55 -10.71 -21.79 -8.84
CA ALA A 55 -11.53 -21.66 -10.03
C ALA A 55 -12.66 -20.67 -9.84
N ASN A 56 -12.94 -20.25 -8.63
CA ASN A 56 -14.00 -19.29 -8.36
C ASN A 56 -13.42 -17.89 -8.30
N PRO A 57 -13.64 -17.06 -9.32
CA PRO A 57 -13.06 -15.71 -9.34
C PRO A 57 -13.54 -14.84 -8.19
N ASP A 58 -14.74 -15.06 -7.67
CA ASP A 58 -15.25 -14.27 -6.58
C ASP A 58 -14.46 -14.52 -5.30
N ARG A 59 -14.00 -15.74 -5.10
CA ARG A 59 -13.19 -16.05 -3.94
C ARG A 59 -11.84 -15.35 -4.00
N TRP A 60 -11.23 -15.30 -5.18
CA TRP A 60 -9.98 -14.56 -5.34
C TRP A 60 -10.17 -13.08 -5.01
N ARG A 61 -11.27 -12.50 -5.48
CA ARG A 61 -11.56 -11.10 -5.21
C ARG A 61 -11.75 -10.84 -3.72
N LEU A 62 -12.42 -11.75 -3.03
CA LEU A 62 -12.61 -11.60 -1.59
C LEU A 62 -11.29 -11.68 -0.86
N GLU A 63 -10.39 -12.56 -1.26
CA GLU A 63 -9.10 -12.66 -0.63
C GLU A 63 -8.25 -11.42 -0.88
N GLU A 64 -8.30 -10.87 -2.07
CA GLU A 64 -7.60 -9.64 -2.39
C GLU A 64 -8.15 -8.47 -1.59
N ASP A 65 -9.48 -8.41 -1.46
CA ASP A 65 -10.10 -7.35 -0.69
C ASP A 65 -9.77 -7.47 0.80
N ASP A 66 -9.69 -8.70 1.31
CA ASP A 66 -9.29 -8.94 2.69
C ASP A 66 -7.84 -8.50 2.91
N PHE A 67 -6.97 -8.77 1.94
CA PHE A 67 -5.59 -8.32 2.06
C PHE A 67 -5.52 -6.80 2.03
N ALA A 68 -6.28 -6.15 1.15
CA ALA A 68 -6.31 -4.70 1.08
C ALA A 68 -6.81 -4.10 2.40
N ALA A 69 -7.83 -4.70 3.01
CA ALA A 69 -8.32 -4.25 4.30
C ALA A 69 -7.24 -4.38 5.38
N SER A 70 -6.49 -5.48 5.35
CA SER A 70 -5.42 -5.70 6.32
C SER A 70 -4.26 -4.73 6.09
N ALA A 71 -3.93 -4.45 4.85
CA ALA A 71 -2.90 -3.46 4.52
C ALA A 71 -3.32 -2.08 5.00
N ALA A 72 -4.58 -1.71 4.80
CA ALA A 72 -5.10 -0.44 5.29
C ALA A 72 -5.03 -0.37 6.81
N ALA A 73 -5.38 -1.45 7.49
CA ALA A 73 -5.31 -1.51 8.95
C ALA A 73 -3.87 -1.31 9.43
N HIS A 74 -2.92 -1.90 8.74
CA HIS A 74 -1.51 -1.74 9.07
C HIS A 74 -1.07 -0.27 8.92
N LEU A 75 -1.46 0.35 7.82
CA LEU A 75 -1.12 1.75 7.57
C LEU A 75 -1.82 2.68 8.56
N ASN A 76 -3.07 2.40 8.90
CA ASN A 76 -3.80 3.16 9.92
C ASN A 76 -3.06 3.11 11.26
N ARG A 77 -2.58 1.92 11.62
CA ARG A 77 -1.87 1.75 12.89
C ARG A 77 -0.56 2.51 12.91
N GLN A 78 0.19 2.44 11.83
CA GLN A 78 1.44 3.19 11.73
C GLN A 78 1.21 4.69 11.75
N MET A 79 0.12 5.14 11.18
CA MET A 79 -0.25 6.56 11.19
C MET A 79 -0.55 7.00 12.63
N LEU A 80 -1.33 6.20 13.36
CA LEU A 80 -1.66 6.51 14.75
C LEU A 80 -0.44 6.47 15.66
N ASP A 81 0.50 5.57 15.37
CA ASP A 81 1.71 5.45 16.18
C ASP A 81 2.74 6.53 15.86
N GLY A 82 2.49 7.36 14.87
CA GLY A 82 3.44 8.39 14.47
C GLY A 82 4.56 7.91 13.59
N GLU A 83 4.53 6.66 13.14
CA GLU A 83 5.57 6.13 12.26
C GLU A 83 5.43 6.64 10.85
N ILE A 84 4.20 6.96 10.44
CA ILE A 84 3.94 7.58 9.14
C ILE A 84 3.43 8.99 9.40
N VAL A 85 4.06 9.97 8.78
CA VAL A 85 3.66 11.37 8.90
C VAL A 85 2.84 11.79 7.70
N SER A 86 3.28 11.44 6.50
CA SER A 86 2.52 11.66 5.29
C SER A 86 2.62 10.41 4.42
N LEU A 87 1.60 10.15 3.65
CA LEU A 87 1.48 8.89 2.92
C LEU A 87 1.14 9.14 1.46
N PHE A 88 1.80 8.42 0.58
CA PHE A 88 1.44 8.35 -0.84
C PHE A 88 1.19 6.87 -1.16
N VAL A 89 0.11 6.57 -1.87
CA VAL A 89 -0.27 5.19 -2.14
C VAL A 89 -0.25 4.90 -3.63
N ILE A 90 0.38 3.80 -3.99
CA ILE A 90 0.36 3.30 -5.36
C ILE A 90 -0.27 1.91 -5.31
N ALA A 91 -1.37 1.72 -6.02
CA ALA A 91 -2.06 0.44 -6.04
C ALA A 91 -2.87 0.33 -7.32
N ASP A 92 -3.14 -0.89 -7.76
CA ASP A 92 -4.04 -1.06 -8.89
C ASP A 92 -5.43 -0.50 -8.52
N PRO A 93 -6.27 -0.16 -9.51
CA PRO A 93 -7.51 0.55 -9.21
C PRO A 93 -8.42 -0.15 -8.22
N ARG A 94 -8.54 -1.46 -8.29
CA ARG A 94 -9.41 -2.18 -7.36
C ARG A 94 -8.86 -2.13 -5.94
N THR A 95 -7.58 -2.40 -5.78
CA THR A 95 -6.94 -2.37 -4.47
C THR A 95 -7.00 -0.96 -3.88
N LEU A 96 -6.77 0.06 -4.71
CA LEU A 96 -6.81 1.43 -4.25
C LEU A 96 -8.21 1.79 -3.72
N GLY A 97 -9.25 1.35 -4.41
CA GLY A 97 -10.62 1.56 -3.94
C GLY A 97 -10.89 0.90 -2.60
N GLU A 98 -10.39 -0.33 -2.42
CA GLU A 98 -10.57 -1.03 -1.15
C GLU A 98 -9.77 -0.37 -0.02
N LEU A 99 -8.54 0.06 -0.30
CA LEU A 99 -7.75 0.76 0.70
C LEU A 99 -8.47 2.02 1.17
N ARG A 100 -9.01 2.81 0.24
CA ARG A 100 -9.71 4.03 0.59
C ARG A 100 -10.92 3.78 1.48
N ARG A 101 -11.59 2.67 1.28
CA ARG A 101 -12.76 2.34 2.10
C ARG A 101 -12.39 2.05 3.54
N HIS A 102 -11.17 1.59 3.78
CA HIS A 102 -10.75 1.16 5.10
C HIS A 102 -9.82 2.14 5.81
N PHE A 103 -9.39 3.20 5.14
CA PHE A 103 -8.55 4.20 5.80
C PHE A 103 -9.34 4.98 6.84
N HIS A 104 -8.73 5.17 8.00
CA HIS A 104 -9.30 6.04 9.03
C HIS A 104 -9.14 7.50 8.63
N ASP A 105 -9.90 8.38 9.26
CA ASP A 105 -9.86 9.80 8.93
C ASP A 105 -8.46 10.38 9.05
N VAL A 106 -7.72 10.01 10.07
CA VAL A 106 -6.37 10.55 10.24
C VAL A 106 -5.46 10.12 9.09
N THR A 107 -5.64 8.90 8.60
CA THR A 107 -4.87 8.42 7.46
C THR A 107 -5.24 9.19 6.21
N ARG A 108 -6.53 9.41 5.98
CA ARG A 108 -6.99 10.17 4.83
C ARG A 108 -6.49 11.60 4.85
N GLN A 109 -6.47 12.21 6.02
CA GLN A 109 -5.99 13.59 6.16
C GLN A 109 -4.53 13.74 5.82
N ASN A 110 -3.76 12.69 6.01
CA ASN A 110 -2.33 12.70 5.74
C ASN A 110 -1.94 11.99 4.45
N LEU A 111 -2.92 11.59 3.65
CA LEU A 111 -2.69 11.00 2.36
C LEU A 111 -2.49 12.15 1.36
N ILE A 112 -1.26 12.31 0.90
CA ILE A 112 -0.93 13.44 0.04
C ILE A 112 -1.19 13.16 -1.43
N GLY A 113 -1.42 11.91 -1.78
CA GLY A 113 -1.77 11.56 -3.16
C GLY A 113 -1.80 10.07 -3.35
N ASP A 114 -2.26 9.66 -4.52
CA ASP A 114 -2.27 8.25 -4.90
C ASP A 114 -2.11 8.10 -6.39
N LEU A 115 -1.75 6.89 -6.83
CA LEU A 115 -1.53 6.58 -8.22
C LEU A 115 -2.10 5.19 -8.47
N ALA A 116 -3.02 5.09 -9.44
CA ALA A 116 -3.67 3.82 -9.73
C ALA A 116 -2.86 3.02 -10.73
N ARG A 117 -1.83 2.36 -10.23
CA ARG A 117 -0.94 1.52 -11.04
C ARG A 117 -0.43 0.37 -10.21
N ASP A 118 -0.10 -0.73 -10.88
CA ASP A 118 0.49 -1.87 -10.20
C ASP A 118 2.00 -1.82 -10.35
N PHE A 119 2.70 -1.48 -9.28
CA PHE A 119 4.15 -1.42 -9.27
C PHE A 119 4.77 -2.36 -8.23
N THR A 120 4.00 -3.32 -7.71
CA THR A 120 4.54 -4.18 -6.65
C THR A 120 5.71 -5.04 -7.11
N GLY A 121 5.78 -5.36 -8.38
CA GLY A 121 6.93 -6.09 -8.91
C GLY A 121 8.00 -5.21 -9.53
N SER A 122 7.89 -3.90 -9.40
CA SER A 122 8.80 -2.98 -10.06
C SER A 122 10.00 -2.64 -9.20
N SER A 123 11.08 -2.20 -9.85
CA SER A 123 12.27 -1.78 -9.12
C SER A 123 12.01 -0.42 -8.45
N VAL A 124 12.84 -0.11 -7.46
CA VAL A 124 12.76 1.18 -6.78
C VAL A 124 12.93 2.32 -7.78
N GLU A 125 13.84 2.18 -8.72
CA GLU A 125 14.10 3.21 -9.73
C GLU A 125 12.87 3.46 -10.60
N THR A 126 12.16 2.40 -10.96
CA THR A 126 10.93 2.53 -11.75
C THR A 126 9.86 3.28 -10.96
N ILE A 127 9.73 2.97 -9.67
CA ILE A 127 8.76 3.62 -8.81
C ILE A 127 9.12 5.10 -8.64
N GLU A 128 10.39 5.40 -8.41
CA GLU A 128 10.85 6.78 -8.28
C GLU A 128 10.55 7.59 -9.54
N ALA A 129 10.80 7.00 -10.70
CA ALA A 129 10.53 7.66 -11.97
C ALA A 129 9.04 7.93 -12.16
N ALA A 130 8.20 6.99 -11.76
CA ALA A 130 6.75 7.17 -11.86
C ALA A 130 6.28 8.30 -10.95
N LEU A 131 6.81 8.38 -9.75
CA LEU A 131 6.47 9.44 -8.82
C LEU A 131 6.92 10.79 -9.32
N ALA A 132 8.09 10.86 -9.93
CA ALA A 132 8.59 12.13 -10.46
C ALA A 132 7.71 12.68 -11.57
N ARG A 133 7.03 11.79 -12.30
CA ARG A 133 6.15 12.20 -13.40
C ARG A 133 4.71 12.41 -12.95
N ALA A 134 4.36 12.00 -11.79
CA ALA A 134 2.98 12.06 -11.34
C ALA A 134 2.49 13.50 -11.15
#